data_3306d8eed4eb29ce42bdea62f38c961c
#
_entry.id   3306d8eed4eb29ce42bdea62f38c961c
#
_cell.length_a   1.000
_cell.length_b   1.000
_cell.length_c   1.000
_cell.angle_alpha   90.00
_cell.angle_beta   90.00
_cell.angle_gamma   90.00
#
_symmetry.space_group_name_H-M   'P 1'
#
loop_
_entity.id
_entity.type
_entity.pdbx_description
1 polymer ?
#
loop_
_entity_poly.entity_id
_entity_poly.type
_entity_poly.pdbx_seq_one_letter_code
_entity_poly.pdbx_strand_id
1 'polypeptide(L)'
;LKAVAGRIGRTHANLLHHFGSAAGLQTALATSITESICGEIAERIQKARTGEAKSREIVDLAFDAFDKHGAGALTSWMILSGNEAMLEPIVETIHRMVDQIAVDAHEDRSLHDDTLTLVLLALGDALMGEVGVDGLGASVAQFE
;
A
#
# COMPACT_ATOMS: atom_id res chain seq x y z
N LEU A 1 -21.36 1.51 5.69
CA LEU A 1 -21.33 1.19 7.12
C LEU A 1 -22.33 0.09 7.53
N LYS A 2 -23.63 0.12 7.10
CA LYS A 2 -24.62 -0.89 7.47
C LYS A 2 -24.19 -2.32 7.10
N ALA A 3 -23.73 -2.54 5.86
CA ALA A 3 -23.29 -3.86 5.40
C ALA A 3 -22.06 -4.37 6.17
N VAL A 4 -21.12 -3.48 6.46
CA VAL A 4 -19.92 -3.81 7.25
C VAL A 4 -20.32 -4.17 8.69
N ALA A 5 -21.15 -3.35 9.33
CA ALA A 5 -21.65 -3.60 10.68
C ALA A 5 -22.33 -4.97 10.79
N GLY A 6 -23.19 -5.32 9.83
CA GLY A 6 -23.84 -6.64 9.78
C GLY A 6 -22.87 -7.81 9.67
N ARG A 7 -21.81 -7.69 8.89
CA ARG A 7 -20.79 -8.73 8.72
C ARG A 7 -19.95 -8.99 9.98
N ILE A 8 -19.66 -7.94 10.75
CA ILE A 8 -18.82 -8.04 11.96
C ILE A 8 -19.65 -8.17 13.27
N GLY A 9 -20.97 -8.35 13.16
CA GLY A 9 -21.86 -8.49 14.32
C GLY A 9 -21.95 -7.22 15.18
N ARG A 10 -21.79 -6.04 14.59
CA ARG A 10 -21.91 -4.74 15.26
C ARG A 10 -23.07 -3.94 14.71
N THR A 11 -23.49 -2.88 15.41
CA THR A 11 -24.53 -1.98 14.93
C THR A 11 -23.93 -0.83 14.09
N HIS A 12 -24.72 -0.30 13.17
CA HIS A 12 -24.35 0.90 12.41
C HIS A 12 -24.00 2.09 13.32
N ALA A 13 -24.77 2.26 14.41
CA ALA A 13 -24.52 3.33 15.38
C ALA A 13 -23.17 3.16 16.10
N ASN A 14 -22.75 1.92 16.38
CA ASN A 14 -21.46 1.64 16.99
C ASN A 14 -20.30 2.04 16.04
N LEU A 15 -20.39 1.66 14.77
CA LEU A 15 -19.37 2.04 13.78
C LEU A 15 -19.34 3.57 13.56
N LEU A 16 -20.50 4.20 13.50
CA LEU A 16 -20.60 5.65 13.35
C LEU A 16 -20.00 6.38 14.56
N HIS A 17 -20.19 5.85 15.77
CA HIS A 17 -19.60 6.39 16.99
C HIS A 17 -18.06 6.32 16.96
N HIS A 18 -17.49 5.19 16.51
CA HIS A 18 -16.04 4.99 16.47
C HIS A 18 -15.34 5.71 15.33
N PHE A 19 -15.93 5.72 14.14
CA PHE A 19 -15.27 6.19 12.92
C PHE A 19 -15.85 7.52 12.39
N GLY A 20 -16.92 8.03 12.99
CA GLY A 20 -17.60 9.27 12.60
C GLY A 20 -18.35 9.18 11.27
N SER A 21 -17.77 8.53 10.26
CA SER A 21 -18.34 8.45 8.91
C SER A 21 -17.85 7.19 8.17
N ALA A 22 -18.39 6.94 6.98
CA ALA A 22 -17.87 5.92 6.08
C ALA A 22 -16.43 6.23 5.64
N ALA A 23 -16.16 7.51 5.34
CA ALA A 23 -14.81 7.96 5.00
C ALA A 23 -13.83 7.75 6.17
N GLY A 24 -14.23 8.06 7.40
CA GLY A 24 -13.41 7.79 8.60
C GLY A 24 -13.09 6.31 8.79
N LEU A 25 -14.05 5.41 8.54
CA LEU A 25 -13.79 3.96 8.56
C LEU A 25 -12.80 3.55 7.48
N GLN A 26 -12.93 4.11 6.27
CA GLN A 26 -12.03 3.80 5.15
C GLN A 26 -10.62 4.30 5.41
N THR A 27 -10.46 5.51 5.95
CA THR A 27 -9.16 6.04 6.36
C THR A 27 -8.53 5.15 7.44
N ALA A 28 -9.27 4.79 8.47
CA ALA A 28 -8.78 3.91 9.53
C ALA A 28 -8.36 2.54 9.00
N LEU A 29 -9.12 1.97 8.05
CA LEU A 29 -8.77 0.72 7.40
C LEU A 29 -7.48 0.85 6.59
N ALA A 30 -7.37 1.90 5.76
CA ALA A 30 -6.18 2.16 4.95
C ALA A 30 -4.93 2.35 5.82
N THR A 31 -5.04 3.15 6.89
CA THR A 31 -3.94 3.35 7.85
C THR A 31 -3.52 2.02 8.48
N SER A 32 -4.47 1.21 8.95
CA SER A 32 -4.18 -0.09 9.56
C SER A 32 -3.49 -1.06 8.59
N ILE A 33 -3.94 -1.11 7.33
CA ILE A 33 -3.29 -1.92 6.28
C ILE A 33 -1.85 -1.41 6.05
N THR A 34 -1.67 -0.09 5.92
CA THR A 34 -0.36 0.52 5.69
C THR A 34 0.59 0.24 6.85
N GLU A 35 0.14 0.38 8.11
CA GLU A 35 0.94 0.07 9.30
C GLU A 35 1.39 -1.40 9.32
N SER A 36 0.50 -2.33 8.99
CA SER A 36 0.84 -3.76 8.91
C SER A 36 1.90 -4.02 7.84
N ILE A 37 1.71 -3.49 6.64
CA ILE A 37 2.64 -3.67 5.52
C ILE A 37 4.00 -3.02 5.82
N CYS A 38 4.02 -1.80 6.34
CA CYS A 38 5.24 -1.10 6.73
C CYS A 38 6.00 -1.90 7.80
N GLY A 39 5.30 -2.48 8.77
CA GLY A 39 5.89 -3.35 9.78
C GLY A 39 6.55 -4.59 9.19
N GLU A 40 5.87 -5.27 8.27
CA GLU A 40 6.42 -6.46 7.58
C GLU A 40 7.63 -6.11 6.71
N ILE A 41 7.59 -4.98 5.99
CA ILE A 41 8.71 -4.48 5.18
C ILE A 41 9.90 -4.14 6.07
N ALA A 42 9.70 -3.41 7.18
CA ALA A 42 10.77 -3.05 8.10
C ALA A 42 11.44 -4.30 8.71
N GLU A 43 10.65 -5.28 9.13
CA GLU A 43 11.18 -6.57 9.61
C GLU A 43 12.01 -7.29 8.53
N ARG A 44 11.53 -7.30 7.28
CA ARG A 44 12.22 -7.94 6.17
C ARG A 44 13.52 -7.24 5.81
N ILE A 45 13.55 -5.90 5.89
CA ILE A 45 14.77 -5.11 5.71
C ILE A 45 15.81 -5.46 6.78
N GLN A 46 15.42 -5.58 8.04
CA GLN A 46 16.33 -5.97 9.11
C GLN A 46 16.90 -7.38 8.87
N LYS A 47 16.08 -8.35 8.46
CA LYS A 47 16.54 -9.70 8.10
C LYS A 47 17.46 -9.70 6.87
N ALA A 48 17.21 -8.81 5.89
CA ALA A 48 18.11 -8.69 4.74
C ALA A 48 19.49 -8.13 5.12
N ARG A 49 19.55 -7.20 6.08
CA ARG A 49 20.82 -6.66 6.62
C ARG A 49 21.65 -7.71 7.34
N THR A 50 21.02 -8.69 7.98
CA THR A 50 21.71 -9.81 8.63
C THR A 50 21.99 -10.98 7.68
N GLY A 51 21.58 -10.89 6.42
CA GLY A 51 21.74 -11.94 5.41
C GLY A 51 20.70 -13.06 5.51
N GLU A 52 19.68 -12.91 6.35
CA GLU A 52 18.62 -13.91 6.55
C GLU A 52 17.47 -13.78 5.51
N ALA A 53 17.40 -12.67 4.77
CA ALA A 53 16.43 -12.44 3.73
C ALA A 53 17.08 -11.80 2.49
N LYS A 54 16.40 -11.89 1.34
CA LYS A 54 16.87 -11.31 0.09
C LYS A 54 16.17 -9.97 -0.15
N SER A 55 16.88 -8.99 -0.72
CA SER A 55 16.30 -7.69 -1.10
C SER A 55 15.09 -7.83 -2.03
N ARG A 56 15.05 -8.87 -2.86
CA ARG A 56 13.91 -9.18 -3.74
C ARG A 56 12.61 -9.38 -2.96
N GLU A 57 12.68 -9.98 -1.78
CA GLU A 57 11.50 -10.24 -0.94
C GLU A 57 10.84 -8.94 -0.45
N ILE A 58 11.61 -7.86 -0.30
CA ILE A 58 11.10 -6.54 0.07
C ILE A 58 10.28 -5.95 -1.08
N VAL A 59 10.80 -6.08 -2.31
CA VAL A 59 10.09 -5.64 -3.51
C VAL A 59 8.80 -6.43 -3.70
N ASP A 60 8.86 -7.75 -3.58
CA ASP A 60 7.70 -8.63 -3.72
C ASP A 60 6.61 -8.28 -2.67
N LEU A 61 6.99 -7.96 -1.42
CA LEU A 61 6.04 -7.49 -0.39
C LEU A 61 5.35 -6.17 -0.78
N ALA A 62 6.10 -5.22 -1.36
CA ALA A 62 5.52 -3.96 -1.80
C ALA A 62 4.50 -4.17 -2.93
N PHE A 63 4.81 -4.98 -3.93
CA PHE A 63 3.87 -5.31 -5.01
C PHE A 63 2.66 -6.07 -4.49
N ASP A 64 2.86 -7.08 -3.65
CA ASP A 64 1.77 -7.86 -3.04
C ASP A 64 0.82 -6.99 -2.19
N ALA A 65 1.33 -5.93 -1.55
CA ALA A 65 0.52 -4.99 -0.79
C ALA A 65 -0.51 -4.27 -1.68
N PHE A 66 -0.10 -3.83 -2.85
CA PHE A 66 -0.99 -3.12 -3.78
C PHE A 66 -1.91 -4.07 -4.55
N ASP A 67 -1.42 -5.23 -4.97
CA ASP A 67 -2.18 -6.20 -5.74
C ASP A 67 -3.08 -7.08 -4.83
N LYS A 68 -2.47 -7.89 -3.96
CA LYS A 68 -3.19 -8.93 -3.21
C LYS A 68 -3.89 -8.42 -1.96
N HIS A 69 -3.36 -7.39 -1.30
CA HIS A 69 -3.94 -6.85 -0.06
C HIS A 69 -4.93 -5.70 -0.30
N GLY A 70 -5.17 -5.34 -1.57
CA GLY A 70 -6.18 -4.37 -1.96
C GLY A 70 -5.80 -2.90 -1.72
N ALA A 71 -4.54 -2.61 -1.37
CA ALA A 71 -4.07 -1.24 -1.19
C ALA A 71 -4.17 -0.44 -2.48
N GLY A 72 -3.92 -1.06 -3.65
CA GLY A 72 -4.06 -0.42 -4.96
C GLY A 72 -5.48 0.06 -5.24
N ALA A 73 -6.47 -0.82 -5.07
CA ALA A 73 -7.88 -0.48 -5.26
C ALA A 73 -8.34 0.62 -4.30
N LEU A 74 -7.93 0.55 -3.03
CA LEU A 74 -8.29 1.53 -2.02
C LEU A 74 -7.66 2.90 -2.29
N THR A 75 -6.37 2.95 -2.62
CA THR A 75 -5.65 4.19 -2.98
C THR A 75 -6.26 4.84 -4.21
N SER A 76 -6.54 4.07 -5.25
CA SER A 76 -7.18 4.55 -6.47
C SER A 76 -8.55 5.14 -6.21
N TRP A 77 -9.35 4.46 -5.40
CA TRP A 77 -10.65 4.97 -5.00
C TRP A 77 -10.53 6.30 -4.23
N MET A 78 -9.58 6.43 -3.32
CA MET A 78 -9.32 7.67 -2.57
C MET A 78 -8.97 8.83 -3.51
N ILE A 79 -8.06 8.61 -4.46
CA ILE A 79 -7.66 9.61 -5.45
C ILE A 79 -8.84 10.01 -6.33
N LEU A 80 -9.55 9.05 -6.91
CA LEU A 80 -10.67 9.30 -7.83
C LEU A 80 -11.88 9.92 -7.15
N SER A 81 -12.08 9.71 -5.85
CA SER A 81 -13.16 10.34 -5.09
C SER A 81 -12.86 11.78 -4.66
N GLY A 82 -11.68 12.32 -4.97
CA GLY A 82 -11.26 13.67 -4.60
C GLY A 82 -10.98 13.85 -3.10
N ASN A 83 -10.78 12.75 -2.37
CA ASN A 83 -10.50 12.76 -0.95
C ASN A 83 -8.99 12.61 -0.66
N GLU A 84 -8.18 13.49 -1.25
CA GLU A 84 -6.71 13.44 -1.10
C GLU A 84 -6.26 13.51 0.36
N ALA A 85 -6.99 14.23 1.22
CA ALA A 85 -6.72 14.29 2.65
C ALA A 85 -6.74 12.91 3.35
N MET A 86 -7.39 11.91 2.76
CA MET A 86 -7.39 10.55 3.29
C MET A 86 -6.05 9.83 3.06
N LEU A 87 -5.21 10.31 2.14
CA LEU A 87 -3.89 9.75 1.86
C LEU A 87 -2.83 10.24 2.84
N GLU A 88 -3.03 11.38 3.49
CA GLU A 88 -2.05 11.99 4.40
C GLU A 88 -1.57 11.03 5.51
N PRO A 89 -2.45 10.32 6.26
CA PRO A 89 -2.00 9.36 7.27
C PRO A 89 -1.23 8.18 6.69
N ILE A 90 -1.53 7.79 5.45
CA ILE A 90 -0.82 6.71 4.73
C ILE A 90 0.59 7.16 4.40
N VAL A 91 0.72 8.35 3.79
CA VAL A 91 2.01 8.95 3.43
C VAL A 91 2.88 9.18 4.66
N GLU A 92 2.31 9.70 5.74
CA GLU A 92 3.02 9.88 7.02
C GLU A 92 3.54 8.56 7.59
N THR A 93 2.75 7.48 7.50
CA THR A 93 3.17 6.17 8.00
C THR A 93 4.34 5.61 7.17
N ILE A 94 4.31 5.76 5.85
CA ILE A 94 5.41 5.36 4.96
C ILE A 94 6.66 6.19 5.26
N HIS A 95 6.55 7.52 5.37
CA HIS A 95 7.68 8.39 5.70
C HIS A 95 8.32 8.01 7.02
N ARG A 96 7.52 7.77 8.05
CA ARG A 96 8.00 7.35 9.38
C ARG A 96 8.80 6.03 9.31
N MET A 97 8.33 5.07 8.53
CA MET A 97 9.05 3.82 8.30
C MET A 97 10.39 4.08 7.60
N VAL A 98 10.38 4.88 6.53
CA VAL A 98 11.60 5.20 5.76
C VAL A 98 12.62 5.93 6.63
N ASP A 99 12.19 6.91 7.44
CA ASP A 99 13.05 7.65 8.37
C ASP A 99 13.70 6.72 9.40
N GLN A 100 12.94 5.78 9.97
CA GLN A 100 13.49 4.79 10.91
C GLN A 100 14.55 3.91 10.26
N ILE A 101 14.30 3.45 9.04
CA ILE A 101 15.23 2.61 8.28
C ILE A 101 16.50 3.41 7.90
N ALA A 102 16.34 4.68 7.50
CA ALA A 102 17.45 5.56 7.12
C ALA A 102 18.38 5.86 8.31
N VAL A 103 17.83 6.12 9.48
CA VAL A 103 18.62 6.34 10.72
C VAL A 103 19.47 5.12 11.04
N ASP A 104 18.89 3.92 10.94
CA ASP A 104 19.59 2.67 11.23
C ASP A 104 20.68 2.35 10.19
N ALA A 105 20.52 2.82 8.94
CA ALA A 105 21.45 2.55 7.84
C ALA A 105 22.55 3.59 7.70
N HIS A 106 22.46 4.74 8.37
CA HIS A 106 23.30 5.92 8.09
C HIS A 106 23.23 6.36 6.63
N GLU A 107 22.11 6.05 5.95
CA GLU A 107 21.87 6.37 4.55
C GLU A 107 21.06 7.67 4.43
N ASP A 108 21.37 8.45 3.38
CA ASP A 108 20.80 9.76 3.12
C ASP A 108 19.68 9.65 2.04
N ARG A 109 19.08 10.73 1.70
CA ARG A 109 17.98 11.08 0.77
C ARG A 109 17.55 10.06 -0.30
N SER A 110 18.41 9.15 -0.78
CA SER A 110 18.08 8.21 -1.85
C SER A 110 16.96 7.23 -1.47
N LEU A 111 16.85 6.88 -0.18
CA LEU A 111 15.86 5.88 0.28
C LEU A 111 14.41 6.37 0.13
N HIS A 112 14.15 7.68 0.30
CA HIS A 112 12.84 8.26 0.07
C HIS A 112 12.45 8.22 -1.42
N ASP A 113 13.38 8.59 -2.31
CA ASP A 113 13.18 8.59 -3.75
C ASP A 113 12.98 7.16 -4.28
N ASP A 114 13.75 6.20 -3.78
CA ASP A 114 13.65 4.79 -4.11
C ASP A 114 12.30 4.22 -3.63
N THR A 115 11.89 4.57 -2.41
CA THR A 115 10.59 4.15 -1.85
C THR A 115 9.44 4.74 -2.66
N LEU A 116 9.49 6.03 -3.01
CA LEU A 116 8.47 6.66 -3.85
C LEU A 116 8.38 5.97 -5.21
N THR A 117 9.52 5.68 -5.82
CA THR A 117 9.59 4.97 -7.11
C THR A 117 8.95 3.58 -6.99
N LEU A 118 9.28 2.82 -5.96
CA LEU A 118 8.72 1.49 -5.72
C LEU A 118 7.21 1.53 -5.50
N VAL A 119 6.71 2.48 -4.71
CA VAL A 119 5.28 2.68 -4.45
C VAL A 119 4.53 3.02 -5.74
N LEU A 120 5.07 3.94 -6.55
CA LEU A 120 4.46 4.31 -7.83
C LEU A 120 4.44 3.15 -8.83
N LEU A 121 5.51 2.35 -8.90
CA LEU A 121 5.57 1.17 -9.75
C LEU A 121 4.58 0.11 -9.30
N ALA A 122 4.51 -0.21 -8.02
CA ALA A 122 3.59 -1.21 -7.47
C ALA A 122 2.12 -0.78 -7.62
N LEU A 123 1.82 0.52 -7.42
CA LEU A 123 0.49 1.06 -7.68
C LEU A 123 0.14 1.00 -9.17
N GLY A 124 1.07 1.37 -10.04
CA GLY A 124 0.87 1.29 -11.50
C GLY A 124 0.63 -0.14 -11.97
N ASP A 125 1.38 -1.10 -11.45
CA ASP A 125 1.22 -2.53 -11.74
C ASP A 125 -0.16 -3.03 -11.30
N ALA A 126 -0.58 -2.73 -10.07
CA ALA A 126 -1.90 -3.13 -9.55
C ALA A 126 -3.08 -2.54 -10.34
N LEU A 127 -2.90 -1.35 -10.94
CA LEU A 127 -3.94 -0.69 -11.74
C LEU A 127 -3.98 -1.13 -13.20
N MET A 128 -2.85 -1.51 -13.76
CA MET A 128 -2.67 -1.74 -15.19
C MET A 128 -2.26 -3.18 -15.52
N GLY A 129 -1.84 -3.96 -14.52
CA GLY A 129 -1.31 -5.31 -14.72
C GLY A 129 -2.28 -6.25 -15.44
N GLU A 130 -3.56 -6.22 -15.05
CA GLU A 130 -4.60 -7.02 -15.72
C GLU A 130 -4.92 -6.54 -17.15
N VAL A 131 -4.74 -5.25 -17.43
CA VAL A 131 -5.08 -4.64 -18.73
C VAL A 131 -3.89 -4.65 -19.69
N GLY A 132 -2.67 -4.54 -19.17
CA GLY A 132 -1.46 -4.30 -19.97
C GLY A 132 -0.81 -5.54 -20.55
N VAL A 133 -0.80 -6.65 -19.81
CA VAL A 133 -0.04 -7.84 -20.22
C VAL A 133 -0.74 -8.58 -21.35
N ASP A 134 -2.05 -8.70 -21.32
CA ASP A 134 -2.82 -9.35 -22.41
C ASP A 134 -2.90 -8.48 -23.68
N GLY A 135 -2.94 -7.16 -23.53
CA GLY A 135 -2.99 -6.21 -24.65
C GLY A 135 -1.66 -6.03 -25.38
N LEU A 136 -0.54 -6.03 -24.67
CA LEU A 136 0.79 -5.86 -25.27
C LEU A 136 1.34 -7.19 -25.85
N GLY A 137 1.04 -8.32 -25.23
CA GLY A 137 1.43 -9.63 -25.74
C GLY A 137 0.75 -10.00 -27.06
N ALA A 138 -0.51 -9.62 -27.25
CA ALA A 138 -1.23 -9.86 -28.49
C ALA A 138 -0.75 -8.99 -29.67
N SER A 139 -0.18 -7.80 -29.39
CA SER A 139 0.31 -6.90 -30.42
C SER A 139 1.66 -7.32 -31.01
N VAL A 140 2.52 -7.97 -30.22
CA VAL A 140 3.86 -8.41 -30.69
C VAL A 140 3.75 -9.65 -31.57
N ALA A 141 2.78 -10.55 -31.33
CA ALA A 141 2.58 -11.77 -32.12
C ALA A 141 1.98 -11.52 -33.52
N GLN A 142 1.53 -10.29 -33.83
CA GLN A 142 1.00 -9.94 -35.16
C GLN A 142 2.03 -9.34 -36.11
N PHE A 143 3.28 -9.18 -35.70
CA PHE A 143 4.36 -8.61 -36.51
C PHE A 143 5.46 -9.63 -36.90
N GLU A 144 5.27 -10.93 -36.66
CA GLU A 144 6.06 -12.02 -37.20
C GLU A 144 5.29 -12.71 -38.31
#